data_4068a954aca538e6818a4e1668e4a924
#
_entry.id   4068a954aca538e6818a4e1668e4a924
#
_cell.length_a   1.000
_cell.length_b   1.000
_cell.length_c   1.000
_cell.angle_alpha   90.00
_cell.angle_beta   90.00
_cell.angle_gamma   90.00
#
_symmetry.space_group_name_H-M   'P 1'
#
loop_
_entity.id
_entity.type
_entity.pdbx_description
1 polymer ?
#
loop_
_entity_poly.entity_id
_entity_poly.type
_entity_poly.pdbx_seq_one_letter_code
_entity_poly.pdbx_strand_id
1 'polypeptide(L)'
;MIVTCRLYAALWLLGLLAAPTWCAADAEPYRIQPGDVLVVSVWKEQDLQGDVLVRPDGGLSFPLVGDLQAAGHTIEELRRAVDERLRKFIPDPAVTIAVKQIGGNRIYVLGKVNRPGEYPFSRPIDVMQALSLAGGATSFAELDSIQILRREQGKQTALRFEYSAVERGRKLEQNILLRSGDTVVVP
;
A
#
# COMPACT_ATOMS: atom_id res chain seq x y z
N MET A 1 68.30 29.53 -40.68
CA MET A 1 67.47 30.27 -39.74
C MET A 1 66.14 29.49 -39.68
N ILE A 2 66.03 28.66 -38.66
CA ILE A 2 64.94 27.67 -38.54
C ILE A 2 64.01 28.13 -37.42
N VAL A 3 62.75 28.43 -37.79
CA VAL A 3 61.71 28.83 -36.84
C VAL A 3 60.87 27.60 -36.52
N THR A 4 60.95 27.13 -35.27
CA THR A 4 60.21 25.99 -34.74
C THR A 4 58.82 26.44 -34.27
N CYS A 5 57.80 25.97 -34.96
CA CYS A 5 56.39 26.16 -34.58
C CYS A 5 55.98 25.12 -33.52
N ARG A 6 55.65 25.57 -32.31
CA ARG A 6 55.13 24.74 -31.23
C ARG A 6 53.62 24.64 -31.36
N LEU A 7 53.12 23.44 -31.70
CA LEU A 7 51.70 23.09 -31.61
C LEU A 7 51.32 22.84 -30.13
N TYR A 8 50.41 23.63 -29.59
CA TYR A 8 49.72 23.33 -28.32
C TYR A 8 48.47 22.54 -28.64
N ALA A 9 48.50 21.24 -28.31
CA ALA A 9 47.32 20.39 -28.31
C ALA A 9 46.51 20.66 -27.05
N ALA A 10 45.36 21.33 -27.20
CA ALA A 10 44.39 21.54 -26.12
C ALA A 10 43.57 20.25 -25.96
N LEU A 11 43.80 19.49 -24.89
CA LEU A 11 43.00 18.37 -24.45
C LEU A 11 41.70 18.90 -23.83
N TRP A 12 40.58 18.75 -24.54
CA TRP A 12 39.25 18.97 -23.99
C TRP A 12 38.83 17.71 -23.22
N LEU A 13 38.89 17.76 -21.88
CA LEU A 13 38.28 16.77 -21.01
C LEU A 13 36.75 16.97 -21.05
N LEU A 14 36.02 16.10 -21.79
CA LEU A 14 34.55 15.97 -21.66
C LEU A 14 34.26 15.29 -20.33
N GLY A 15 33.95 16.08 -19.31
CA GLY A 15 33.38 15.61 -18.07
C GLY A 15 31.94 15.11 -18.32
N LEU A 16 31.78 13.81 -18.37
CA LEU A 16 30.47 13.12 -18.43
C LEU A 16 29.76 13.34 -17.07
N LEU A 17 28.87 14.34 -16.98
CA LEU A 17 27.98 14.51 -15.84
C LEU A 17 26.97 13.33 -15.82
N ALA A 18 27.29 12.31 -15.06
CA ALA A 18 26.31 11.27 -14.70
C ALA A 18 25.26 11.92 -13.78
N ALA A 19 24.11 12.29 -14.32
CA ALA A 19 22.97 12.69 -13.52
C ALA A 19 22.51 11.49 -12.68
N PRO A 20 22.29 11.65 -11.36
CA PRO A 20 21.72 10.59 -10.55
C PRO A 20 20.30 10.33 -11.06
N THR A 21 20.07 9.16 -11.65
CA THR A 21 18.72 8.65 -11.89
C THR A 21 18.10 8.35 -10.53
N TRP A 22 17.26 9.26 -10.05
CA TRP A 22 16.36 8.94 -8.94
C TRP A 22 15.43 7.83 -9.41
N CYS A 23 15.73 6.61 -8.97
CA CYS A 23 14.80 5.51 -9.03
C CYS A 23 13.66 5.89 -8.07
N ALA A 24 12.56 6.43 -8.59
CA ALA A 24 11.32 6.50 -7.85
C ALA A 24 10.99 5.05 -7.49
N ALA A 25 11.01 4.71 -6.20
CA ALA A 25 10.51 3.44 -5.74
C ALA A 25 9.03 3.40 -6.16
N ASP A 26 8.71 2.56 -7.14
CA ASP A 26 7.33 2.32 -7.58
C ASP A 26 6.57 1.79 -6.36
N ALA A 27 5.82 2.67 -5.72
CA ALA A 27 4.90 2.26 -4.66
C ALA A 27 3.91 1.28 -5.29
N GLU A 28 3.80 0.07 -4.74
CA GLU A 28 2.83 -0.90 -5.23
C GLU A 28 1.43 -0.27 -5.26
N PRO A 29 0.70 -0.40 -6.38
CA PRO A 29 -0.62 0.19 -6.52
C PRO A 29 -1.57 -0.40 -5.48
N TYR A 30 -2.43 0.45 -4.93
CA TYR A 30 -3.44 0.03 -3.97
C TYR A 30 -4.32 -1.09 -4.56
N ARG A 31 -4.48 -2.18 -3.81
CA ARG A 31 -5.39 -3.27 -4.14
C ARG A 31 -6.62 -3.20 -3.25
N ILE A 32 -7.78 -3.19 -3.88
CA ILE A 32 -9.08 -3.13 -3.22
C ILE A 32 -9.22 -4.29 -2.22
N GLN A 33 -9.76 -3.99 -1.05
CA GLN A 33 -10.00 -4.95 0.03
C GLN A 33 -11.50 -5.08 0.32
N PRO A 34 -11.95 -6.23 0.84
CA PRO A 34 -13.30 -6.36 1.39
C PRO A 34 -13.55 -5.33 2.49
N GLY A 35 -14.68 -4.65 2.45
CA GLY A 35 -15.02 -3.56 3.38
C GLY A 35 -14.69 -2.17 2.86
N ASP A 36 -13.99 -2.03 1.74
CA ASP A 36 -13.79 -0.74 1.11
C ASP A 36 -15.09 -0.20 0.51
N VAL A 37 -15.25 1.11 0.53
CA VAL A 37 -16.34 1.82 -0.15
C VAL A 37 -15.77 2.56 -1.34
N LEU A 38 -16.26 2.22 -2.51
CA LEU A 38 -15.88 2.85 -3.78
C LEU A 38 -16.99 3.80 -4.23
N VAL A 39 -16.64 4.90 -4.87
CA VAL A 39 -17.57 5.71 -5.66
C VAL A 39 -17.39 5.31 -7.10
N VAL A 40 -18.47 4.88 -7.72
CA VAL A 40 -18.50 4.58 -9.16
C VAL A 40 -19.40 5.62 -9.81
N SER A 41 -18.97 6.22 -10.90
CA SER A 41 -19.77 7.13 -11.70
C SER A 41 -19.53 6.93 -13.18
N VAL A 42 -20.62 7.03 -13.98
CA VAL A 42 -20.56 6.97 -15.44
C VAL A 42 -20.99 8.34 -15.97
N TRP A 43 -20.16 8.93 -16.83
CA TRP A 43 -20.42 10.28 -17.36
C TRP A 43 -21.74 10.32 -18.13
N LYS A 44 -22.56 11.33 -17.84
CA LYS A 44 -23.92 11.58 -18.37
C LYS A 44 -25.00 10.57 -17.94
N GLU A 45 -24.69 9.59 -17.10
CA GLU A 45 -25.63 8.60 -16.60
C GLU A 45 -25.85 8.80 -15.10
N GLN A 46 -26.83 9.61 -14.72
CA GLN A 46 -27.09 9.96 -13.31
C GLN A 46 -27.54 8.76 -12.48
N ASP A 47 -28.21 7.79 -13.10
CA ASP A 47 -28.64 6.55 -12.45
C ASP A 47 -27.51 5.55 -12.23
N LEU A 48 -26.34 5.78 -12.85
CA LEU A 48 -25.14 4.99 -12.71
C LEU A 48 -24.06 5.73 -11.90
N GLN A 49 -24.48 6.34 -10.81
CA GLN A 49 -23.59 7.01 -9.87
C GLN A 49 -23.97 6.62 -8.44
N GLY A 50 -22.98 6.16 -7.68
CA GLY A 50 -23.23 5.82 -6.27
C GLY A 50 -22.05 5.24 -5.54
N ASP A 51 -22.25 5.07 -4.24
CA ASP A 51 -21.33 4.39 -3.36
C ASP A 51 -21.55 2.87 -3.46
N VAL A 52 -20.45 2.14 -3.62
CA VAL A 52 -20.48 0.68 -3.76
C VAL A 52 -19.58 0.07 -2.69
N LEU A 53 -20.15 -0.73 -1.81
CA LEU A 53 -19.40 -1.47 -0.81
C LEU A 53 -18.81 -2.75 -1.42
N VAL A 54 -17.53 -2.98 -1.19
CA VAL A 54 -16.89 -4.27 -1.49
C VAL A 54 -17.28 -5.25 -0.40
N ARG A 55 -18.02 -6.28 -0.80
CA ARG A 55 -18.56 -7.30 0.10
C ARG A 55 -17.45 -8.16 0.75
N PRO A 56 -17.75 -8.88 1.86
CA PRO A 56 -16.79 -9.77 2.49
C PRO A 56 -16.27 -10.90 1.59
N ASP A 57 -17.03 -11.30 0.56
CA ASP A 57 -16.61 -12.26 -0.48
C ASP A 57 -15.67 -11.63 -1.52
N GLY A 58 -15.39 -10.33 -1.39
CA GLY A 58 -14.56 -9.56 -2.30
C GLY A 58 -15.28 -9.07 -3.55
N GLY A 59 -16.56 -9.39 -3.70
CA GLY A 59 -17.38 -8.93 -4.83
C GLY A 59 -17.98 -7.55 -4.61
N LEU A 60 -18.41 -6.93 -5.69
CA LEU A 60 -19.30 -5.76 -5.68
C LEU A 60 -20.41 -5.97 -6.70
N SER A 61 -21.53 -5.27 -6.50
CA SER A 61 -22.65 -5.25 -7.46
C SER A 61 -22.87 -3.83 -7.94
N PHE A 62 -23.02 -3.66 -9.24
CA PHE A 62 -23.27 -2.36 -9.85
C PHE A 62 -24.35 -2.47 -10.93
N PRO A 63 -25.25 -1.46 -11.08
CA PRO A 63 -26.31 -1.52 -12.07
C PRO A 63 -25.79 -1.79 -13.48
N LEU A 64 -26.52 -2.57 -14.28
CA LEU A 64 -26.18 -3.05 -15.64
C LEU A 64 -24.96 -3.97 -15.71
N VAL A 65 -23.98 -3.81 -14.82
CA VAL A 65 -22.74 -4.59 -14.78
C VAL A 65 -22.94 -5.94 -14.08
N GLY A 66 -23.84 -5.95 -13.08
CA GLY A 66 -24.05 -7.11 -12.20
C GLY A 66 -22.90 -7.29 -11.20
N ASP A 67 -22.65 -8.54 -10.81
CA ASP A 67 -21.60 -8.88 -9.85
C ASP A 67 -20.22 -8.94 -10.50
N LEU A 68 -19.23 -8.32 -9.84
CA LEU A 68 -17.83 -8.29 -10.21
C LEU A 68 -16.93 -8.60 -9.02
N GLN A 69 -15.86 -9.32 -9.24
CA GLN A 69 -14.79 -9.46 -8.24
C GLN A 69 -13.97 -8.16 -8.22
N ALA A 70 -13.92 -7.51 -7.05
CA ALA A 70 -13.18 -6.26 -6.85
C ALA A 70 -11.93 -6.45 -5.97
N ALA A 71 -12.03 -7.25 -4.91
CA ALA A 71 -10.92 -7.48 -4.00
C ALA A 71 -9.71 -8.10 -4.71
N GLY A 72 -8.52 -7.59 -4.40
CA GLY A 72 -7.26 -7.99 -5.01
C GLY A 72 -6.92 -7.27 -6.31
N HIS A 73 -7.89 -6.62 -6.95
CA HIS A 73 -7.68 -5.81 -8.16
C HIS A 73 -7.31 -4.37 -7.81
N THR A 74 -6.61 -3.71 -8.71
CA THR A 74 -6.39 -2.27 -8.66
C THR A 74 -7.65 -1.52 -9.10
N ILE A 75 -7.74 -0.24 -8.77
CA ILE A 75 -8.84 0.62 -9.23
C ILE A 75 -8.92 0.65 -10.77
N GLU A 76 -7.77 0.67 -11.43
CA GLU A 76 -7.70 0.71 -12.89
C GLU A 76 -8.15 -0.61 -13.53
N GLU A 77 -7.80 -1.76 -12.95
CA GLU A 77 -8.27 -3.07 -13.40
C GLU A 77 -9.79 -3.18 -13.25
N LEU A 78 -10.33 -2.75 -12.09
CA LEU A 78 -11.76 -2.74 -11.85
C LEU A 78 -12.50 -1.80 -12.83
N ARG A 79 -11.95 -0.60 -13.06
CA ARG A 79 -12.51 0.36 -14.00
C ARG A 79 -12.65 -0.24 -15.41
N ARG A 80 -11.60 -0.92 -15.89
CA ARG A 80 -11.63 -1.60 -17.20
C ARG A 80 -12.70 -2.70 -17.26
N ALA A 81 -12.83 -3.49 -16.19
CA ALA A 81 -13.83 -4.55 -16.14
C ALA A 81 -15.28 -4.01 -16.15
N VAL A 82 -15.51 -2.88 -15.46
CA VAL A 82 -16.80 -2.18 -15.47
C VAL A 82 -17.09 -1.59 -16.85
N ASP A 83 -16.10 -0.88 -17.43
CA ASP A 83 -16.19 -0.28 -18.77
C ASP A 83 -16.55 -1.33 -19.83
N GLU A 84 -15.84 -2.46 -19.85
CA GLU A 84 -16.08 -3.54 -20.82
C GLU A 84 -17.51 -4.11 -20.72
N ARG A 85 -18.04 -4.27 -19.49
CA ARG A 85 -19.41 -4.78 -19.33
C ARG A 85 -20.47 -3.74 -19.71
N LEU A 86 -20.24 -2.45 -19.42
CA LEU A 86 -21.15 -1.37 -19.75
C LEU A 86 -21.26 -1.12 -21.25
N ARG A 87 -20.24 -1.40 -22.06
CA ARG A 87 -20.26 -1.28 -23.52
C ARG A 87 -21.38 -2.05 -24.20
N LYS A 88 -21.93 -3.07 -23.53
CA LYS A 88 -23.11 -3.81 -24.04
C LYS A 88 -24.39 -2.99 -23.99
N PHE A 89 -24.44 -1.96 -23.17
CA PHE A 89 -25.63 -1.16 -22.89
C PHE A 89 -25.44 0.31 -23.28
N ILE A 90 -24.23 0.84 -23.15
CA ILE A 90 -23.90 2.23 -23.37
C ILE A 90 -22.74 2.32 -24.37
N PRO A 91 -22.91 3.00 -25.50
CA PRO A 91 -21.80 3.26 -26.41
C PRO A 91 -20.75 4.15 -25.75
N ASP A 92 -19.50 3.73 -25.73
CA ASP A 92 -18.34 4.48 -25.25
C ASP A 92 -18.52 5.06 -23.82
N PRO A 93 -18.73 4.19 -22.79
CA PRO A 93 -18.99 4.64 -21.43
C PRO A 93 -17.71 5.26 -20.83
N ALA A 94 -17.82 6.45 -20.23
CA ALA A 94 -16.73 7.08 -19.50
C ALA A 94 -16.88 6.78 -17.99
N VAL A 95 -16.23 5.72 -17.52
CA VAL A 95 -16.31 5.23 -16.14
C VAL A 95 -15.23 5.86 -15.28
N THR A 96 -15.61 6.39 -14.12
CA THR A 96 -14.70 6.83 -13.07
C THR A 96 -14.95 6.00 -11.80
N ILE A 97 -13.88 5.48 -11.21
CA ILE A 97 -13.92 4.79 -9.92
C ILE A 97 -12.93 5.46 -8.97
N ALA A 98 -13.37 5.79 -7.77
CA ALA A 98 -12.53 6.35 -6.72
C ALA A 98 -12.77 5.61 -5.40
N VAL A 99 -11.75 5.52 -4.55
CA VAL A 99 -11.90 5.01 -3.19
C VAL A 99 -12.45 6.13 -2.31
N LYS A 100 -13.65 5.94 -1.76
CA LYS A 100 -14.28 6.84 -0.81
C LYS A 100 -13.79 6.58 0.60
N GLN A 101 -13.74 5.31 0.97
CA GLN A 101 -13.34 4.88 2.31
C GLN A 101 -12.56 3.57 2.23
N ILE A 102 -11.40 3.55 2.85
CA ILE A 102 -10.60 2.35 3.04
C ILE A 102 -11.09 1.69 4.33
N GLY A 103 -11.90 0.64 4.20
CA GLY A 103 -12.48 -0.08 5.33
C GLY A 103 -11.82 -1.43 5.59
N GLY A 104 -11.14 -1.98 4.59
CA GLY A 104 -10.52 -3.30 4.65
C GLY A 104 -9.13 -3.34 5.28
N ASN A 105 -8.39 -2.22 5.27
CA ASN A 105 -7.03 -2.18 5.80
C ASN A 105 -7.01 -1.91 7.31
N ARG A 106 -6.82 -2.96 8.12
CA ARG A 106 -6.78 -2.89 9.57
C ARG A 106 -5.70 -3.78 10.14
N ILE A 107 -5.05 -3.30 11.19
CA ILE A 107 -4.16 -4.11 12.02
C ILE A 107 -4.69 -4.13 13.45
N TYR A 108 -4.24 -5.11 14.20
CA TYR A 108 -4.58 -5.26 15.61
C TYR A 108 -3.31 -5.16 16.45
N VAL A 109 -3.38 -4.41 17.54
CA VAL A 109 -2.27 -4.33 18.50
C VAL A 109 -2.78 -4.78 19.87
N LEU A 110 -2.18 -5.80 20.42
CA LEU A 110 -2.59 -6.46 21.67
C LEU A 110 -1.45 -6.53 22.66
N GLY A 111 -1.81 -6.69 23.93
CA GLY A 111 -0.88 -6.92 25.03
C GLY A 111 -0.47 -5.64 25.76
N LYS A 112 0.79 -5.56 26.21
CA LYS A 112 1.29 -4.50 27.08
C LYS A 112 1.66 -3.23 26.30
N VAL A 113 0.67 -2.64 25.63
CA VAL A 113 0.72 -1.31 24.99
C VAL A 113 -0.24 -0.36 25.71
N ASN A 114 -0.03 0.94 25.57
CA ASN A 114 -0.86 1.93 26.26
C ASN A 114 -2.30 1.96 25.72
N ARG A 115 -2.51 1.66 24.44
CA ARG A 115 -3.83 1.61 23.81
C ARG A 115 -3.91 0.37 22.91
N PRO A 116 -4.27 -0.80 23.47
CA PRO A 116 -4.55 -1.98 22.67
C PRO A 116 -5.84 -1.76 21.87
N GLY A 117 -5.91 -2.31 20.64
CA GLY A 117 -7.09 -2.17 19.81
C GLY A 117 -6.84 -2.41 18.34
N GLU A 118 -7.83 -2.02 17.56
CA GLU A 118 -7.84 -2.06 16.11
C GLU A 118 -7.44 -0.71 15.54
N TYR A 119 -6.55 -0.71 14.53
CA TYR A 119 -6.04 0.49 13.88
C TYR A 119 -6.25 0.42 12.38
N PRO A 120 -7.14 1.25 11.80
CA PRO A 120 -7.26 1.39 10.35
C PRO A 120 -6.05 2.15 9.81
N PHE A 121 -5.60 1.80 8.60
CA PHE A 121 -4.51 2.51 7.92
C PHE A 121 -4.80 2.69 6.43
N SER A 122 -4.43 3.86 5.89
CA SER A 122 -4.60 4.22 4.48
C SER A 122 -3.30 4.22 3.68
N ARG A 123 -2.16 4.11 4.36
CA ARG A 123 -0.82 4.05 3.76
C ARG A 123 -0.06 2.88 4.38
N PRO A 124 0.92 2.29 3.69
CA PRO A 124 1.76 1.26 4.29
C PRO A 124 2.37 1.76 5.61
N ILE A 125 2.23 0.95 6.66
CA ILE A 125 2.80 1.22 7.99
C ILE A 125 3.66 0.04 8.41
N ASP A 126 4.73 0.33 9.14
CA ASP A 126 5.62 -0.67 9.70
C ASP A 126 5.28 -0.97 11.18
N VAL A 127 6.02 -1.91 11.77
CA VAL A 127 5.77 -2.35 13.16
C VAL A 127 6.01 -1.21 14.16
N MET A 128 7.06 -0.41 13.98
CA MET A 128 7.36 0.74 14.85
C MET A 128 6.25 1.80 14.80
N GLN A 129 5.72 2.05 13.60
CA GLN A 129 4.60 2.98 13.41
C GLN A 129 3.31 2.44 14.06
N ALA A 130 3.04 1.15 13.96
CA ALA A 130 1.89 0.52 14.61
C ALA A 130 1.99 0.63 16.14
N LEU A 131 3.15 0.37 16.71
CA LEU A 131 3.38 0.56 18.14
C LEU A 131 3.22 2.03 18.57
N SER A 132 3.67 2.97 17.74
CA SER A 132 3.45 4.41 17.96
C SER A 132 1.97 4.77 17.97
N LEU A 133 1.17 4.24 17.04
CA LEU A 133 -0.29 4.42 17.02
C LEU A 133 -0.95 3.88 18.28
N ALA A 134 -0.47 2.75 18.80
CA ALA A 134 -0.91 2.17 20.07
C ALA A 134 -0.42 2.94 21.31
N GLY A 135 0.25 4.09 21.13
CA GLY A 135 0.76 4.93 22.21
C GLY A 135 2.03 4.40 22.87
N GLY A 136 2.74 3.49 22.19
CA GLY A 136 3.95 2.84 22.70
C GLY A 136 3.66 1.69 23.64
N ALA A 137 4.71 0.96 24.00
CA ALA A 137 4.66 -0.13 24.97
C ALA A 137 4.62 0.41 26.42
N THR A 138 4.04 -0.36 27.32
CA THR A 138 4.06 -0.05 28.75
C THR A 138 5.41 -0.41 29.37
N SER A 139 5.68 0.06 30.59
CA SER A 139 6.90 -0.28 31.35
C SER A 139 7.04 -1.76 31.71
N PHE A 140 5.97 -2.55 31.56
CA PHE A 140 5.95 -3.99 31.86
C PHE A 140 6.07 -4.85 30.60
N ALA A 141 6.26 -4.26 29.43
CA ALA A 141 6.31 -4.96 28.17
C ALA A 141 7.67 -5.64 27.95
N GLU A 142 7.63 -6.85 27.40
CA GLU A 142 8.83 -7.56 26.96
C GLU A 142 9.18 -7.15 25.52
N LEU A 143 9.88 -6.02 25.40
CA LEU A 143 10.14 -5.33 24.12
C LEU A 143 10.88 -6.19 23.07
N ASP A 144 11.67 -7.16 23.49
CA ASP A 144 12.46 -8.01 22.60
C ASP A 144 11.77 -9.35 22.28
N SER A 145 10.52 -9.51 22.76
CA SER A 145 9.68 -10.70 22.53
C SER A 145 8.39 -10.41 21.77
N ILE A 146 8.30 -9.25 21.11
CA ILE A 146 7.15 -8.85 20.30
C ILE A 146 7.00 -9.80 19.11
N GLN A 147 5.75 -10.13 18.78
CA GLN A 147 5.43 -11.01 17.65
C GLN A 147 4.40 -10.37 16.73
N ILE A 148 4.59 -10.54 15.44
CA ILE A 148 3.61 -10.18 14.42
C ILE A 148 2.97 -11.48 13.93
N LEU A 149 1.70 -11.67 14.23
CA LEU A 149 0.92 -12.81 13.75
C LEU A 149 0.30 -12.44 12.41
N ARG A 150 0.71 -13.13 11.36
CA ARG A 150 0.21 -12.97 10.00
C ARG A 150 -0.50 -14.22 9.54
N ARG A 151 -1.67 -14.06 8.92
CA ARG A 151 -2.41 -15.16 8.32
C ARG A 151 -2.40 -15.04 6.81
N GLU A 152 -1.82 -16.03 6.14
CA GLU A 152 -1.79 -16.13 4.68
C GLU A 152 -2.32 -17.50 4.26
N GLN A 153 -3.26 -17.52 3.33
CA GLN A 153 -3.82 -18.77 2.77
C GLN A 153 -4.26 -19.79 3.84
N GLY A 154 -4.86 -19.31 4.94
CA GLY A 154 -5.31 -20.16 6.06
C GLY A 154 -4.20 -20.60 7.03
N LYS A 155 -2.93 -20.37 6.71
CA LYS A 155 -1.79 -20.65 7.59
C LYS A 155 -1.42 -19.42 8.41
N GLN A 156 -1.20 -19.59 9.70
CA GLN A 156 -0.74 -18.53 10.59
C GLN A 156 0.77 -18.65 10.82
N THR A 157 1.48 -17.55 10.68
CA THR A 157 2.92 -17.43 10.95
C THR A 157 3.15 -16.37 12.01
N ALA A 158 4.16 -16.60 12.87
CA ALA A 158 4.63 -15.63 13.85
C ALA A 158 6.01 -15.11 13.42
N LEU A 159 6.09 -13.79 13.21
CA LEU A 159 7.33 -13.10 12.89
C LEU A 159 7.82 -12.39 14.15
N ARG A 160 9.08 -12.63 14.52
CA ARG A 160 9.67 -12.03 15.71
C ARG A 160 10.09 -10.59 15.43
N PHE A 161 9.87 -9.72 16.43
CA PHE A 161 10.30 -8.33 16.41
C PHE A 161 10.99 -7.95 17.71
N GLU A 162 12.24 -7.53 17.62
CA GLU A 162 13.06 -7.10 18.76
C GLU A 162 13.15 -5.58 18.77
N TYR A 163 12.24 -4.95 19.50
CA TYR A 163 12.11 -3.49 19.56
C TYR A 163 13.43 -2.79 19.87
N SER A 164 14.12 -3.23 20.94
CA SER A 164 15.38 -2.61 21.39
C SER A 164 16.51 -2.71 20.35
N ALA A 165 16.49 -3.72 19.48
CA ALA A 165 17.46 -3.84 18.41
C ALA A 165 17.14 -2.85 17.27
N VAL A 166 15.86 -2.79 16.85
CA VAL A 166 15.40 -1.90 15.77
C VAL A 166 15.53 -0.43 16.16
N GLU A 167 15.15 -0.07 17.39
CA GLU A 167 15.31 1.29 17.96
C GLU A 167 16.77 1.78 17.87
N ARG A 168 17.73 0.87 18.07
CA ARG A 168 19.17 1.17 17.96
C ARG A 168 19.73 1.05 16.55
N GLY A 169 18.88 0.95 15.53
CA GLY A 169 19.27 0.83 14.13
C GLY A 169 19.85 -0.54 13.74
N ARG A 170 19.61 -1.58 14.56
CA ARG A 170 20.03 -2.96 14.30
C ARG A 170 18.82 -3.78 13.90
N LYS A 171 19.01 -4.88 13.14
CA LYS A 171 17.93 -5.78 12.70
C LYS A 171 16.76 -5.06 12.03
N LEU A 172 17.06 -4.04 11.23
CA LEU A 172 16.04 -3.20 10.58
C LEU A 172 15.14 -4.01 9.65
N GLU A 173 15.60 -5.16 9.18
CA GLU A 173 14.81 -6.12 8.40
C GLU A 173 13.61 -6.69 9.15
N GLN A 174 13.60 -6.60 10.48
CA GLN A 174 12.43 -6.99 11.29
C GLN A 174 11.34 -5.92 11.30
N ASN A 175 11.68 -4.66 10.97
CA ASN A 175 10.67 -3.59 10.88
C ASN A 175 9.91 -3.65 9.55
N ILE A 176 9.21 -4.75 9.36
CA ILE A 176 8.46 -5.06 8.16
C ILE A 176 7.22 -4.16 7.99
N LEU A 177 6.78 -4.01 6.76
CA LEU A 177 5.47 -3.43 6.45
C LEU A 177 4.37 -4.40 6.89
N LEU A 178 3.41 -3.86 7.64
CA LEU A 178 2.24 -4.60 8.10
C LEU A 178 1.20 -4.70 6.98
N ARG A 179 0.49 -5.83 6.97
CA ARG A 179 -0.60 -6.10 6.05
C ARG A 179 -1.94 -6.09 6.77
N SER A 180 -3.02 -5.92 6.02
CA SER A 180 -4.37 -6.05 6.57
C SER A 180 -4.56 -7.40 7.27
N GLY A 181 -5.09 -7.36 8.50
CA GLY A 181 -5.29 -8.55 9.34
C GLY A 181 -4.09 -8.95 10.20
N ASP A 182 -2.94 -8.29 10.07
CA ASP A 182 -1.79 -8.54 10.96
C ASP A 182 -2.15 -8.16 12.40
N THR A 183 -1.65 -8.97 13.33
CA THR A 183 -1.79 -8.72 14.77
C THR A 183 -0.41 -8.59 15.41
N VAL A 184 -0.13 -7.42 15.97
CA VAL A 184 1.09 -7.16 16.76
C VAL A 184 0.80 -7.49 18.21
N VAL A 185 1.52 -8.46 18.77
CA VAL A 185 1.37 -8.93 20.16
C VAL A 185 2.58 -8.49 20.96
N VAL A 186 2.34 -7.70 22.00
CA VAL A 186 3.36 -7.19 22.91
C VAL A 186 3.21 -7.88 24.27
N PRO A 187 4.08 -8.86 24.61
CA PRO A 187 3.98 -9.62 25.84
C PRO A 187 4.34 -8.79 27.07
#